data_0075aa13bd401d7592e0616c558d39cf
#
_entry.id   0075aa13bd401d7592e0616c558d39cf
#
_cell.length_a   1.000
_cell.length_b   1.000
_cell.length_c   1.000
_cell.angle_alpha   90.00
_cell.angle_beta   90.00
_cell.angle_gamma   90.00
#
_symmetry.space_group_name_H-M   'P 1'
#
loop_
_entity.id
_entity.type
_entity.pdbx_description
1 polymer ?
#
loop_
_entity_poly.entity_id
_entity_poly.type
_entity_poly.pdbx_seq_one_letter_code
_entity_poly.pdbx_strand_id
1 'polypeptide(L)'
;MDSIALTIVPSYSRPEAAPHFARLQFDAWGHHYPQSSIEQSTFDLRAEFSPTTDLALLRMAWFALDTDDSPLGVIMLLGGGEVEPDDAIELPGPWLAGLIVDPHSRRQGVASALINFVTSTARDIGFERLRLVTEHEVSFYERRGWIREREVTLNSVPNTVMFTTLTP
;
A
#
# COMPACT_ATOMS: atom_id res chain seq x y z
N MET A 1 18.88 11.21 12.59
CA MET A 1 17.42 11.40 12.61
C MET A 1 16.84 10.36 13.54
N ASP A 2 16.22 10.82 14.58
CA ASP A 2 15.55 9.92 15.50
C ASP A 2 14.34 9.31 14.77
N SER A 3 14.32 7.98 14.67
CA SER A 3 13.17 7.24 14.17
C SER A 3 12.06 7.41 15.19
N ILE A 4 10.88 7.84 14.74
CA ILE A 4 9.72 7.92 15.62
C ILE A 4 9.39 6.51 16.14
N ALA A 5 9.10 6.41 17.43
CA ALA A 5 8.55 5.17 17.97
C ALA A 5 7.14 4.97 17.42
N LEU A 6 6.91 3.86 16.74
CA LEU A 6 5.61 3.54 16.14
C LEU A 6 5.24 2.07 16.33
N THR A 7 3.94 1.82 16.30
CA THR A 7 3.35 0.47 16.30
C THR A 7 2.54 0.29 15.04
N ILE A 8 2.63 -0.88 14.39
CA ILE A 8 1.83 -1.22 13.21
C ILE A 8 0.76 -2.21 13.63
N VAL A 9 -0.49 -1.87 13.37
CA VAL A 9 -1.67 -2.65 13.75
C VAL A 9 -2.57 -2.91 12.54
N PRO A 10 -3.35 -4.00 12.54
CA PRO A 10 -4.37 -4.20 11.52
C PRO A 10 -5.35 -3.01 11.48
N SER A 11 -5.71 -2.55 10.29
CA SER A 11 -6.56 -1.37 10.12
C SER A 11 -7.93 -1.51 10.78
N TYR A 12 -8.52 -2.71 10.78
CA TYR A 12 -9.80 -2.98 11.42
C TYR A 12 -9.77 -2.82 12.96
N SER A 13 -8.58 -2.86 13.59
CA SER A 13 -8.44 -2.63 15.02
C SER A 13 -8.53 -1.16 15.43
N ARG A 14 -8.53 -0.26 14.45
CA ARG A 14 -8.65 1.20 14.62
C ARG A 14 -9.63 1.79 13.60
N PRO A 15 -10.90 1.37 13.62
CA PRO A 15 -11.88 1.75 12.59
C PRO A 15 -12.15 3.25 12.52
N GLU A 16 -11.88 3.98 13.60
CA GLU A 16 -11.99 5.44 13.68
C GLU A 16 -10.98 6.19 12.80
N ALA A 17 -9.83 5.58 12.50
CA ALA A 17 -8.80 6.17 11.64
C ALA A 17 -9.10 5.98 10.13
N ALA A 18 -9.97 5.04 9.78
CA ALA A 18 -10.25 4.67 8.39
C ALA A 18 -10.75 5.84 7.51
N PRO A 19 -11.69 6.71 7.95
CA PRO A 19 -12.16 7.82 7.11
C PRO A 19 -11.06 8.82 6.78
N HIS A 20 -10.14 9.09 7.70
CA HIS A 20 -9.02 10.00 7.49
C HIS A 20 -8.10 9.49 6.37
N PHE A 21 -7.67 8.22 6.44
CA PHE A 21 -6.81 7.64 5.42
C PHE A 21 -7.51 7.39 4.09
N ALA A 22 -8.79 7.00 4.11
CA ALA A 22 -9.59 6.90 2.88
C ALA A 22 -9.64 8.24 2.14
N ARG A 23 -9.78 9.36 2.86
CA ARG A 23 -9.73 10.72 2.30
C ARG A 23 -8.35 11.01 1.68
N LEU A 24 -7.27 10.76 2.41
CA LEU A 24 -5.91 10.98 1.91
C LEU A 24 -5.60 10.15 0.66
N GLN A 25 -6.03 8.89 0.62
CA GLN A 25 -5.87 8.02 -0.54
C GLN A 25 -6.69 8.53 -1.73
N PHE A 26 -7.92 8.94 -1.51
CA PHE A 26 -8.78 9.50 -2.57
C PHE A 26 -8.19 10.80 -3.14
N ASP A 27 -7.72 11.69 -2.29
CA ASP A 27 -7.10 12.96 -2.71
C ASP A 27 -5.81 12.72 -3.53
N ALA A 28 -5.05 11.67 -3.20
CA ALA A 28 -3.82 11.32 -3.91
C ALA A 28 -4.08 10.61 -5.25
N TRP A 29 -5.04 9.69 -5.31
CA TRP A 29 -5.18 8.75 -6.44
C TRP A 29 -6.59 8.63 -7.03
N GLY A 30 -7.58 9.34 -6.51
CA GLY A 30 -8.96 9.25 -7.00
C GLY A 30 -9.10 9.50 -8.51
N HIS A 31 -8.20 10.29 -9.09
CA HIS A 31 -8.15 10.55 -10.53
C HIS A 31 -7.73 9.31 -11.36
N HIS A 32 -7.04 8.34 -10.77
CA HIS A 32 -6.71 7.05 -11.43
C HIS A 32 -7.86 6.05 -11.36
N TYR A 33 -8.79 6.23 -10.43
CA TYR A 33 -9.84 5.26 -10.13
C TYR A 33 -11.22 5.94 -10.12
N PRO A 34 -11.81 6.19 -11.31
CA PRO A 34 -13.09 6.93 -11.40
C PRO A 34 -14.24 6.26 -10.66
N GLN A 35 -14.13 4.95 -10.36
CA GLN A 35 -15.13 4.18 -9.63
C GLN A 35 -14.92 4.19 -8.11
N SER A 36 -13.79 4.75 -7.63
CA SER A 36 -13.49 4.78 -6.21
C SER A 36 -14.34 5.81 -5.47
N SER A 37 -14.63 5.51 -4.20
CA SER A 37 -15.27 6.45 -3.29
C SER A 37 -14.60 6.40 -1.91
N ILE A 38 -14.69 7.50 -1.18
CA ILE A 38 -14.19 7.57 0.20
C ILE A 38 -14.94 6.59 1.09
N GLU A 39 -16.24 6.44 0.88
CA GLU A 39 -17.10 5.50 1.61
C GLU A 39 -16.65 4.05 1.41
N GLN A 40 -16.38 3.65 0.16
CA GLN A 40 -15.91 2.30 -0.14
C GLN A 40 -14.52 2.06 0.46
N SER A 41 -13.58 2.98 0.29
CA SER A 41 -12.25 2.87 0.90
C SER A 41 -12.30 2.82 2.43
N THR A 42 -13.19 3.59 3.05
CA THR A 42 -13.43 3.54 4.49
C THR A 42 -13.95 2.17 4.94
N PHE A 43 -14.90 1.62 4.20
CA PHE A 43 -15.45 0.29 4.44
C PHE A 43 -14.35 -0.78 4.33
N ASP A 44 -13.54 -0.72 3.29
CA ASP A 44 -12.45 -1.66 3.04
C ASP A 44 -11.38 -1.62 4.15
N LEU A 45 -11.01 -0.42 4.62
CA LEU A 45 -10.05 -0.26 5.71
C LEU A 45 -10.59 -0.74 7.07
N ARG A 46 -11.90 -0.86 7.23
CA ARG A 46 -12.54 -1.41 8.43
C ARG A 46 -12.77 -2.90 8.37
N ALA A 47 -12.66 -3.52 7.20
CA ALA A 47 -12.93 -4.93 7.02
C ALA A 47 -11.85 -5.79 7.71
N GLU A 48 -12.29 -6.80 8.46
CA GLU A 48 -11.38 -7.81 8.99
C GLU A 48 -10.77 -8.64 7.87
N PHE A 49 -9.54 -9.10 8.09
CA PHE A 49 -8.82 -9.92 7.12
C PHE A 49 -8.03 -11.05 7.80
N SER A 50 -7.67 -12.04 7.01
CA SER A 50 -6.76 -13.12 7.41
C SER A 50 -5.69 -13.32 6.36
N PRO A 51 -4.48 -13.74 6.74
CA PRO A 51 -3.43 -14.09 5.80
C PRO A 51 -3.87 -15.21 4.85
N THR A 52 -3.57 -15.07 3.56
CA THR A 52 -3.88 -16.07 2.55
C THR A 52 -2.92 -15.93 1.35
N THR A 53 -2.62 -17.05 0.68
CA THR A 53 -1.93 -17.08 -0.60
C THR A 53 -2.88 -16.99 -1.80
N ASP A 54 -4.18 -17.08 -1.56
CA ASP A 54 -5.20 -16.90 -2.61
C ASP A 54 -5.29 -15.41 -2.98
N LEU A 55 -4.75 -15.07 -4.14
CA LEU A 55 -4.73 -13.68 -4.62
C LEU A 55 -6.13 -13.09 -4.79
N ALA A 56 -7.14 -13.91 -5.06
CA ALA A 56 -8.51 -13.42 -5.20
C ALA A 56 -9.10 -12.95 -3.85
N LEU A 57 -8.59 -13.46 -2.75
CA LEU A 57 -9.04 -13.15 -1.39
C LEU A 57 -8.07 -12.24 -0.62
N LEU A 58 -6.85 -12.04 -1.15
CA LEU A 58 -5.83 -11.28 -0.44
C LEU A 58 -6.18 -9.79 -0.42
N ARG A 59 -6.60 -9.32 0.75
CA ARG A 59 -6.89 -7.92 1.01
C ARG A 59 -6.59 -7.61 2.48
N MET A 60 -5.44 -7.02 2.74
CA MET A 60 -4.96 -6.73 4.09
C MET A 60 -4.53 -5.27 4.17
N ALA A 61 -4.77 -4.61 5.30
CA ALA A 61 -4.40 -3.21 5.52
C ALA A 61 -3.93 -2.98 6.96
N TRP A 62 -3.00 -2.06 7.15
CA TRP A 62 -2.44 -1.71 8.46
C TRP A 62 -2.28 -0.22 8.60
N PHE A 63 -2.42 0.25 9.85
CA PHE A 63 -2.07 1.61 10.24
C PHE A 63 -0.79 1.60 11.08
N ALA A 64 0.07 2.60 10.85
CA ALA A 64 1.12 2.97 11.77
C ALA A 64 0.55 3.97 12.79
N LEU A 65 0.80 3.75 14.06
CA LEU A 65 0.36 4.60 15.16
C LEU A 65 1.59 5.08 15.94
N ASP A 66 1.54 6.28 16.49
CA ASP A 66 2.53 6.77 17.44
C ASP A 66 2.29 6.21 18.85
N THR A 67 3.06 6.70 19.82
CA THR A 67 2.94 6.30 21.23
C THR A 67 1.64 6.73 21.91
N ASP A 68 0.94 7.69 21.33
CA ASP A 68 -0.35 8.19 21.79
C ASP A 68 -1.53 7.61 21.01
N ASP A 69 -1.29 6.50 20.26
CA ASP A 69 -2.25 5.85 19.36
C ASP A 69 -2.77 6.76 18.22
N SER A 70 -2.06 7.84 17.92
CA SER A 70 -2.43 8.71 16.80
C SER A 70 -2.00 8.10 15.46
N PRO A 71 -2.87 8.11 14.42
CA PRO A 71 -2.56 7.50 13.15
C PRO A 71 -1.52 8.32 12.35
N LEU A 72 -0.47 7.65 11.90
CA LEU A 72 0.66 8.23 11.16
C LEU A 72 0.64 7.90 9.67
N GLY A 73 0.15 6.72 9.31
CA GLY A 73 0.14 6.25 7.94
C GLY A 73 -0.63 4.94 7.76
N VAL A 74 -0.85 4.58 6.51
CA VAL A 74 -1.56 3.37 6.08
C VAL A 74 -0.80 2.68 4.96
N ILE A 75 -0.90 1.36 4.91
CA ILE A 75 -0.41 0.53 3.82
C ILE A 75 -1.33 -0.67 3.62
N MET A 76 -1.38 -1.19 2.40
CA MET A 76 -2.19 -2.35 2.04
C MET A 76 -1.36 -3.40 1.34
N LEU A 77 -1.80 -4.67 1.44
CA LEU A 77 -1.33 -5.80 0.66
C LEU A 77 -2.52 -6.41 -0.06
N LEU A 78 -2.51 -6.34 -1.38
CA LEU A 78 -3.62 -6.74 -2.24
C LEU A 78 -3.21 -7.84 -3.20
N GLY A 79 -4.13 -8.75 -3.50
CA GLY A 79 -3.87 -9.83 -4.45
C GLY A 79 -3.91 -9.40 -5.92
N GLY A 80 -4.69 -8.39 -6.25
CA GLY A 80 -4.82 -7.86 -7.60
C GLY A 80 -6.14 -7.12 -7.82
N GLY A 81 -6.40 -6.75 -9.07
CA GLY A 81 -7.70 -6.24 -9.49
C GLY A 81 -7.97 -4.76 -9.23
N GLU A 82 -7.07 -4.03 -8.58
CA GLU A 82 -7.27 -2.59 -8.32
C GLU A 82 -6.59 -1.69 -9.35
N VAL A 83 -5.70 -2.25 -10.14
CA VAL A 83 -5.00 -1.53 -11.21
C VAL A 83 -5.12 -2.34 -12.49
N GLU A 84 -5.97 -1.87 -13.39
CA GLU A 84 -6.04 -2.38 -14.77
C GLU A 84 -5.28 -1.40 -15.66
N PRO A 85 -4.11 -1.79 -16.19
CA PRO A 85 -3.43 -0.98 -17.19
C PRO A 85 -4.30 -0.77 -18.43
N ASP A 86 -4.18 0.39 -19.08
CA ASP A 86 -4.95 0.73 -20.29
C ASP A 86 -4.69 -0.29 -21.44
N ASP A 87 -3.56 -1.00 -21.42
CA ASP A 87 -3.20 -2.05 -22.36
C ASP A 87 -3.80 -3.44 -22.01
N ALA A 88 -4.57 -3.53 -20.94
CA ALA A 88 -5.22 -4.75 -20.42
C ALA A 88 -4.26 -5.92 -20.14
N ILE A 89 -2.96 -5.67 -19.98
CA ILE A 89 -1.99 -6.70 -19.59
C ILE A 89 -1.93 -6.75 -18.06
N GLU A 90 -2.59 -7.75 -17.49
CA GLU A 90 -2.53 -8.01 -16.06
C GLU A 90 -1.14 -8.51 -15.64
N LEU A 91 -0.65 -7.96 -14.55
CA LEU A 91 0.49 -8.49 -13.82
C LEU A 91 0.01 -9.13 -12.52
N PRO A 92 0.50 -10.33 -12.17
CA PRO A 92 0.05 -11.01 -10.97
C PRO A 92 0.50 -10.27 -9.71
N GLY A 93 -0.36 -10.28 -8.69
CA GLY A 93 -0.02 -9.87 -7.33
C GLY A 93 0.96 -10.84 -6.64
N PRO A 94 1.23 -10.62 -5.36
CA PRO A 94 0.63 -9.57 -4.53
C PRO A 94 1.17 -8.17 -4.81
N TRP A 95 0.38 -7.16 -4.41
CA TRP A 95 0.69 -5.74 -4.59
C TRP A 95 0.81 -5.03 -3.25
N LEU A 96 1.91 -4.32 -3.04
CA LEU A 96 1.99 -3.24 -2.06
C LEU A 96 1.19 -2.07 -2.62
N ALA A 97 0.17 -1.63 -1.90
CA ALA A 97 -0.75 -0.61 -2.38
C ALA A 97 -1.13 0.37 -1.27
N GLY A 98 -1.73 1.47 -1.64
CA GLY A 98 -2.36 2.42 -0.74
C GLY A 98 -1.45 3.04 0.32
N LEU A 99 -0.12 3.01 0.13
CA LEU A 99 0.83 3.60 1.06
C LEU A 99 0.67 5.12 1.10
N ILE A 100 0.21 5.64 2.22
CA ILE A 100 0.17 7.07 2.45
C ILE A 100 0.57 7.38 3.89
N VAL A 101 1.33 8.45 4.06
CA VAL A 101 1.73 8.98 5.37
C VAL A 101 1.04 10.32 5.58
N ASP A 102 0.46 10.50 6.77
CA ASP A 102 -0.12 11.77 7.14
C ASP A 102 0.87 12.91 6.88
N PRO A 103 0.47 14.02 6.26
CA PRO A 103 1.38 15.11 5.91
C PRO A 103 2.23 15.62 7.07
N HIS A 104 1.68 15.64 8.29
CA HIS A 104 2.39 16.09 9.49
C HIS A 104 3.41 15.06 10.02
N SER A 105 3.34 13.80 9.55
CA SER A 105 4.20 12.70 10.00
C SER A 105 5.23 12.26 8.95
N ARG A 106 5.34 13.00 7.85
CA ARG A 106 6.30 12.70 6.78
C ARG A 106 7.74 12.94 7.23
N ARG A 107 8.68 12.26 6.53
CA ARG A 107 10.14 12.33 6.78
C ARG A 107 10.57 11.89 8.18
N GLN A 108 9.75 11.07 8.84
CA GLN A 108 10.02 10.50 10.17
C GLN A 108 10.20 8.96 10.12
N GLY A 109 10.41 8.39 8.93
CA GLY A 109 10.62 6.95 8.74
C GLY A 109 9.35 6.10 8.67
N VAL A 110 8.15 6.68 8.77
CA VAL A 110 6.87 5.95 8.78
C VAL A 110 6.69 5.11 7.52
N ALA A 111 6.91 5.68 6.32
CA ALA A 111 6.79 4.95 5.07
C ALA A 111 7.74 3.76 5.00
N SER A 112 9.01 3.94 5.41
CA SER A 112 10.01 2.86 5.44
C SER A 112 9.60 1.73 6.39
N ALA A 113 9.07 2.06 7.56
CA ALA A 113 8.59 1.07 8.53
C ALA A 113 7.41 0.27 7.95
N LEU A 114 6.43 0.92 7.33
CA LEU A 114 5.28 0.28 6.70
C LEU A 114 5.70 -0.62 5.52
N ILE A 115 6.59 -0.16 4.65
CA ILE A 115 7.11 -0.95 3.52
C ILE A 115 7.82 -2.20 4.04
N ASN A 116 8.71 -2.07 5.02
CA ASN A 116 9.44 -3.20 5.60
C ASN A 116 8.48 -4.20 6.25
N PHE A 117 7.47 -3.72 6.96
CA PHE A 117 6.44 -4.55 7.58
C PHE A 117 5.67 -5.37 6.53
N VAL A 118 5.14 -4.74 5.49
CA VAL A 118 4.37 -5.43 4.44
C VAL A 118 5.26 -6.38 3.64
N THR A 119 6.51 -6.00 3.36
CA THR A 119 7.47 -6.87 2.68
C THR A 119 7.74 -8.14 3.50
N SER A 120 7.94 -8.01 4.80
CA SER A 120 8.11 -9.17 5.70
C SER A 120 6.84 -10.01 5.79
N THR A 121 5.67 -9.36 5.90
CA THR A 121 4.38 -10.05 5.95
C THR A 121 4.12 -10.86 4.69
N ALA A 122 4.36 -10.28 3.50
CA ALA A 122 4.19 -10.99 2.24
C ALA A 122 5.13 -12.21 2.14
N ARG A 123 6.37 -12.08 2.60
CA ARG A 123 7.33 -13.21 2.70
C ARG A 123 6.80 -14.30 3.63
N ASP A 124 6.36 -13.93 4.83
CA ASP A 124 5.88 -14.87 5.85
C ASP A 124 4.61 -15.61 5.42
N ILE A 125 3.77 -14.99 4.60
CA ILE A 125 2.62 -15.66 3.96
C ILE A 125 3.08 -16.70 2.93
N GLY A 126 4.25 -16.51 2.29
CA GLY A 126 4.84 -17.45 1.34
C GLY A 126 4.97 -16.91 -0.09
N PHE A 127 4.82 -15.62 -0.29
CA PHE A 127 5.05 -15.02 -1.61
C PHE A 127 6.54 -14.85 -1.90
N GLU A 128 6.93 -15.04 -3.15
CA GLU A 128 8.32 -14.90 -3.61
C GLU A 128 8.63 -13.54 -4.23
N ARG A 129 7.59 -12.77 -4.56
CA ARG A 129 7.69 -11.45 -5.20
C ARG A 129 6.58 -10.54 -4.72
N LEU A 130 6.90 -9.28 -4.56
CA LEU A 130 5.95 -8.22 -4.25
C LEU A 130 6.08 -7.13 -5.30
N ARG A 131 4.96 -6.64 -5.82
CA ARG A 131 4.89 -5.56 -6.81
C ARG A 131 4.29 -4.31 -6.23
N LEU A 132 4.54 -3.19 -6.87
CA LEU A 132 3.86 -1.92 -6.68
C LEU A 132 3.79 -1.17 -8.01
N VAL A 133 2.92 -0.17 -8.05
CA VAL A 133 2.87 0.80 -9.15
C VAL A 133 3.02 2.20 -8.58
N THR A 134 3.78 3.05 -9.25
CA THR A 134 4.00 4.43 -8.82
C THR A 134 4.04 5.38 -10.01
N GLU A 135 3.46 6.56 -9.84
CA GLU A 135 3.52 7.66 -10.81
C GLU A 135 4.83 8.46 -10.67
N HIS A 136 5.24 8.77 -9.44
CA HIS A 136 6.30 9.74 -9.19
C HIS A 136 7.47 9.25 -8.31
N GLU A 137 7.29 8.15 -7.58
CA GLU A 137 8.20 7.78 -6.49
C GLU A 137 9.21 6.68 -6.87
N VAL A 138 9.53 6.53 -8.17
CA VAL A 138 10.45 5.48 -8.65
C VAL A 138 11.78 5.52 -7.90
N SER A 139 12.42 6.69 -7.81
CA SER A 139 13.72 6.82 -7.14
C SER A 139 13.66 6.52 -5.64
N PHE A 140 12.53 6.79 -4.99
CA PHE A 140 12.31 6.43 -3.59
C PHE A 140 12.36 4.92 -3.39
N TYR A 141 11.72 4.16 -4.29
CA TYR A 141 11.70 2.70 -4.24
C TYR A 141 13.01 2.08 -4.71
N GLU A 142 13.67 2.63 -5.75
CA GLU A 142 14.98 2.16 -6.21
C GLU A 142 16.04 2.20 -5.10
N ARG A 143 16.05 3.27 -4.30
CA ARG A 143 16.95 3.37 -3.13
C ARG A 143 16.68 2.32 -2.04
N ARG A 144 15.54 1.63 -2.11
CA ARG A 144 15.14 0.52 -1.22
C ARG A 144 15.26 -0.86 -1.86
N GLY A 145 15.94 -0.94 -3.02
CA GLY A 145 16.21 -2.20 -3.70
C GLY A 145 15.07 -2.70 -4.59
N TRP A 146 14.05 -1.87 -4.84
CA TRP A 146 13.02 -2.20 -5.82
C TRP A 146 13.53 -2.00 -7.24
N ILE A 147 13.07 -2.84 -8.17
CA ILE A 147 13.50 -2.89 -9.55
C ILE A 147 12.34 -2.52 -10.46
N ARG A 148 12.58 -1.68 -11.46
CA ARG A 148 11.59 -1.38 -12.50
C ARG A 148 11.26 -2.65 -13.30
N GLU A 149 10.00 -2.95 -13.47
CA GLU A 149 9.52 -4.08 -14.27
C GLU A 149 9.02 -3.63 -15.64
N ARG A 150 8.14 -2.65 -15.65
CA ARG A 150 7.63 -2.05 -16.91
C ARG A 150 6.95 -0.70 -16.65
N GLU A 151 6.83 0.08 -17.73
CA GLU A 151 5.95 1.24 -17.79
C GLU A 151 4.53 0.79 -18.13
N VAL A 152 3.54 1.41 -17.51
CA VAL A 152 2.12 1.22 -17.76
C VAL A 152 1.42 2.56 -17.82
N THR A 153 0.27 2.59 -18.49
CA THR A 153 -0.61 3.76 -18.46
C THR A 153 -1.88 3.38 -17.71
N LEU A 154 -2.23 4.17 -16.70
CA LEU A 154 -3.41 3.98 -15.89
C LEU A 154 -4.31 5.19 -16.07
N ASN A 155 -5.50 4.99 -16.63
CA ASN A 155 -6.43 6.07 -16.94
C ASN A 155 -5.73 7.26 -17.64
N SER A 156 -4.96 6.93 -18.69
CA SER A 156 -4.15 7.86 -19.49
C SER A 156 -2.98 8.53 -18.79
N VAL A 157 -2.62 8.09 -17.57
CA VAL A 157 -1.49 8.63 -16.80
C VAL A 157 -0.34 7.62 -16.78
N PRO A 158 0.89 8.01 -17.19
CA PRO A 158 2.06 7.13 -17.14
C PRO A 158 2.43 6.75 -15.71
N ASN A 159 2.69 5.47 -15.50
CA ASN A 159 3.11 4.90 -14.22
C ASN A 159 4.20 3.85 -14.45
N THR A 160 4.96 3.54 -13.41
CA THR A 160 5.98 2.50 -13.42
C THR A 160 5.60 1.38 -12.48
N VAL A 161 5.57 0.15 -12.99
CA VAL A 161 5.48 -1.06 -12.17
C VAL A 161 6.87 -1.43 -11.70
N MET A 162 6.99 -1.67 -10.40
CA MET A 162 8.23 -2.10 -9.76
C MET A 162 7.99 -3.38 -8.96
N PHE A 163 9.06 -4.14 -8.74
CA PHE A 163 8.99 -5.34 -7.90
C PHE A 163 10.19 -5.45 -6.98
N THR A 164 10.03 -6.24 -5.93
CA THR A 164 11.14 -6.76 -5.12
C THR A 164 10.98 -8.26 -4.92
N THR A 165 12.10 -8.98 -4.85
CA THR A 165 12.13 -10.41 -4.56
C THR A 165 12.08 -10.60 -3.05
N LEU A 166 11.22 -11.53 -2.61
CA LEU A 166 11.03 -11.89 -1.22
C LEU A 166 11.82 -13.18 -0.94
N THR A 167 13.12 -13.05 -0.69
CA THR A 167 13.94 -14.22 -0.31
C THR A 167 13.72 -14.59 1.15
N PRO A 168 13.76 -15.90 1.49
CA PRO A 168 13.70 -16.38 2.87
C PRO A 168 14.83 -15.83 3.75
#